data_612a24e37ca577b00da9be1df3580b3d
#
_entry.id   612a24e37ca577b00da9be1df3580b3d
#
_cell.length_a   1.000
_cell.length_b   1.000
_cell.length_c   1.000
_cell.angle_alpha   90.00
_cell.angle_beta   90.00
_cell.angle_gamma   90.00
#
_symmetry.space_group_name_H-M   'P 1'
#
loop_
_entity.id
_entity.type
_entity.pdbx_description
1 polymer ?
#
loop_
_entity_poly.entity_id
_entity_poly.type
_entity_poly.pdbx_seq_one_letter_code
_entity_poly.pdbx_strand_id
1 'polypeptide(L)' 'MMDKDDERMMYAAFALMGLVARGESPSMAAQQMWQYADFAMNYKEQDDE' A
#
# COMPACT_ATOMS: atom_id res chain seq x y z
N MET A 1 7.12 -11.05 -14.75
CA MET A 1 6.88 -9.60 -14.59
C MET A 1 5.64 -9.39 -13.73
N MET A 2 5.69 -8.41 -12.83
CA MET A 2 4.63 -8.16 -11.88
C MET A 2 3.56 -7.29 -12.52
N ASP A 3 2.29 -7.70 -12.44
CA ASP A 3 1.24 -6.85 -12.96
C ASP A 3 0.81 -5.83 -11.89
N LYS A 4 -0.12 -4.96 -12.26
CA LYS A 4 -0.49 -3.86 -11.37
C LYS A 4 -1.15 -4.34 -10.08
N ASP A 5 -1.92 -5.41 -10.16
CA ASP A 5 -2.55 -5.96 -8.96
C ASP A 5 -1.51 -6.50 -8.00
N ASP A 6 -0.52 -7.21 -8.52
CA ASP A 6 0.56 -7.74 -7.68
C ASP A 6 1.36 -6.60 -7.06
N GLU A 7 1.62 -5.57 -7.83
CA GLU A 7 2.36 -4.42 -7.34
C GLU A 7 1.59 -3.71 -6.22
N ARG A 8 0.29 -3.54 -6.41
CA ARG A 8 -0.55 -2.91 -5.40
C ARG A 8 -0.56 -3.72 -4.11
N MET A 9 -0.67 -5.03 -4.23
CA MET A 9 -0.64 -5.91 -3.06
C MET A 9 0.68 -5.84 -2.33
N MET A 10 1.77 -5.70 -3.06
CA MET A 10 3.08 -5.57 -2.44
C MET A 10 3.17 -4.28 -1.64
N TYR A 11 2.72 -3.17 -2.20
CA TYR A 11 2.72 -1.91 -1.48
C TYR A 11 1.84 -2.00 -0.24
N ALA A 12 0.68 -2.63 -0.37
CA ALA A 12 -0.22 -2.77 0.78
C ALA A 12 0.43 -3.60 1.88
N ALA A 13 1.13 -4.66 1.52
CA ALA A 13 1.78 -5.51 2.51
C ALA A 13 2.85 -4.74 3.27
N PHE A 14 3.67 -3.96 2.58
CA PHE A 14 4.69 -3.17 3.26
C PHE A 14 4.06 -2.10 4.13
N ALA A 15 2.99 -1.47 3.66
CA ALA A 15 2.29 -0.47 4.46
C ALA A 15 1.69 -1.12 5.71
N LEU A 16 1.15 -2.32 5.57
CA LEU A 16 0.58 -3.04 6.69
C LEU A 16 1.63 -3.27 7.77
N MET A 17 2.84 -3.65 7.37
CA MET A 17 3.92 -3.87 8.34
C MET A 17 4.19 -2.60 9.14
N GLY A 18 4.24 -1.46 8.49
CA GLY A 18 4.47 -0.20 9.19
C GLY A 18 3.32 0.19 10.10
N LEU A 19 2.09 -0.04 9.65
CA LEU A 19 0.92 0.29 10.46
C LEU A 19 0.86 -0.57 11.71
N VAL A 20 1.15 -1.86 11.58
CA VAL A 20 1.18 -2.75 12.73
C VAL A 20 2.30 -2.34 13.69
N ALA A 21 3.45 -1.96 13.15
CA ALA A 21 4.59 -1.57 13.98
C ALA A 21 4.28 -0.34 14.82
N ARG A 22 3.44 0.57 14.32
CA ARG A 22 3.10 1.76 15.12
C ARG A 22 1.88 1.55 16.00
N GLY A 23 1.33 0.34 16.02
CA GLY A 23 0.25 0.02 16.96
C GLY A 23 -1.15 0.23 16.43
N GLU A 24 -1.32 0.34 15.13
CA GLU A 24 -2.65 0.51 14.55
C GLU A 24 -3.48 -0.74 14.77
N SER A 25 -4.80 -0.55 14.99
CA SER A 25 -5.69 -1.69 15.18
C SER A 25 -5.81 -2.49 13.87
N PRO A 26 -6.15 -3.79 13.97
CA PRO A 26 -6.24 -4.61 12.76
C PRO A 26 -7.21 -4.08 11.72
N SER A 27 -8.38 -3.58 12.14
CA SER A 27 -9.36 -3.09 11.19
C SER A 27 -8.88 -1.82 10.52
N MET A 28 -8.25 -0.91 11.27
CA MET A 28 -7.72 0.31 10.70
C MET A 28 -6.51 0.03 9.82
N ALA A 29 -5.65 -0.88 10.25
CA ALA A 29 -4.49 -1.24 9.44
C ALA A 29 -4.92 -1.85 8.11
N ALA A 30 -5.93 -2.70 8.12
CA ALA A 30 -6.40 -3.33 6.89
C ALA A 30 -6.97 -2.31 5.92
N GLN A 31 -7.68 -1.31 6.43
CA GLN A 31 -8.23 -0.27 5.56
C GLN A 31 -7.12 0.65 5.04
N GLN A 32 -6.25 1.08 5.92
CA GLN A 32 -5.25 2.08 5.57
C GLN A 32 -4.17 1.52 4.65
N MET A 33 -3.87 0.24 4.76
CA MET A 33 -2.86 -0.33 3.87
C MET A 33 -3.23 -0.17 2.40
N TRP A 34 -4.52 -0.31 2.09
CA TRP A 34 -4.97 -0.15 0.71
C TRP A 34 -4.91 1.30 0.27
N GLN A 35 -5.18 2.23 1.19
CA GLN A 35 -5.07 3.64 0.89
C GLN A 35 -3.63 4.02 0.56
N TYR A 36 -2.68 3.54 1.36
CA TYR A 36 -1.28 3.79 1.09
C TYR A 36 -0.86 3.20 -0.25
N ALA A 37 -1.33 1.98 -0.53
CA ALA A 37 -0.98 1.33 -1.79
C ALA A 37 -1.50 2.12 -2.98
N ASP A 38 -2.74 2.60 -2.90
CA ASP A 38 -3.34 3.36 -3.99
C ASP A 38 -2.64 4.68 -4.22
N PHE A 39 -2.28 5.37 -3.16
CA PHE A 39 -1.53 6.62 -3.29
C PHE A 39 -0.15 6.38 -3.88
N ALA A 40 0.51 5.30 -3.47
CA ALA A 40 1.83 4.97 -4.00
C ALA A 40 1.75 4.67 -5.50
N MET A 41 0.74 3.92 -5.90
CA MET A 41 0.57 3.60 -7.32
C MET A 41 0.30 4.85 -8.15
N ASN A 42 -0.55 5.73 -7.64
CA ASN A 42 -0.86 6.97 -8.33
C ASN A 42 0.37 7.85 -8.49
N TYR A 43 1.14 7.96 -7.43
CA TYR A 43 2.34 8.79 -7.47
C TYR A 43 3.33 8.26 -8.49
N LYS A 44 3.50 6.96 -8.52
CA LYS A 44 4.41 6.33 -9.46
C LYS A 44 3.98 6.58 -10.90
N GLU A 45 2.68 6.48 -11.17
CA GLU A 45 2.19 6.71 -12.53
C GLU A 45 2.38 8.15 -12.96
N GLN A 46 2.20 9.09 -12.05
CA GLN A 46 2.43 10.50 -12.38
C GLN A 46 3.89 10.77 -12.71
N ASP A 47 4.78 10.08 -12.02
CA ASP A 47 6.21 10.28 -12.19
C ASP A 47 6.71 9.70 -13.51
N ASP A 48 5.96 8.83 -14.10
CA ASP A 48 6.35 8.08 -15.28
C ASP A 48 6.28 8.91 -16.57
N GLU A 49 5.94 10.14 -16.48
CA GLU A 49 5.78 10.99 -17.66
C GLU A 49 7.07 11.53 -18.23
#